data_a8e4f043ac73f2dff33fe002699a0c8f
#
_entry.id   a8e4f043ac73f2dff33fe002699a0c8f
#
_cell.length_a   1.000
_cell.length_b   1.000
_cell.length_c   1.000
_cell.angle_alpha   90.00
_cell.angle_beta   90.00
_cell.angle_gamma   90.00
#
_symmetry.space_group_name_H-M   'P 1'
#
loop_
_entity.id
_entity.type
_entity.pdbx_description
1 polymer ?
#
loop_
_entity_poly.entity_id
_entity_poly.type
_entity_poly.pdbx_seq_one_letter_code
_entity_poly.pdbx_strand_id
1 'polypeptide(L)'
;QEYLEYNPENLSGGQKQRVAIAGALAMETELIIFDESTSMLDPKGTKEINQMIYKLKNELNKTIITITHNVEEAVIADRVIVLNNGKIVLDGNPKNVLKEKSVLEASGLKLLDCLDLIDELKNKTYNNKEKIEEALWELTFKM
;
A
#
# COMPACT_ATOMS: atom_id res chain seq x y z
N GLN A 1 -26.89 6.17 5.88
CA GLN A 1 -27.99 6.98 6.48
C GLN A 1 -28.02 6.85 8.03
N GLU A 2 -27.63 5.71 8.58
CA GLU A 2 -27.69 5.41 10.02
C GLU A 2 -26.84 6.36 10.90
N TYR A 3 -25.77 6.95 10.38
CA TYR A 3 -24.83 7.80 11.13
C TYR A 3 -24.98 9.30 10.88
N LEU A 4 -26.01 9.75 10.14
CA LEU A 4 -26.17 11.16 9.80
C LEU A 4 -26.42 12.06 11.04
N GLU A 5 -27.07 11.51 12.07
CA GLU A 5 -27.39 12.21 13.32
C GLU A 5 -26.37 11.93 14.44
N TYR A 6 -25.32 11.14 14.13
CA TYR A 6 -24.30 10.80 15.13
C TYR A 6 -23.33 11.95 15.33
N ASN A 7 -23.02 12.25 16.61
CA ASN A 7 -21.91 13.13 16.92
C ASN A 7 -20.61 12.45 16.42
N PRO A 8 -19.79 13.14 15.60
CA PRO A 8 -18.52 12.61 15.10
C PRO A 8 -17.58 12.06 16.20
N GLU A 9 -17.66 12.62 17.41
CA GLU A 9 -16.86 12.15 18.56
C GLU A 9 -17.18 10.71 18.96
N ASN A 10 -18.42 10.27 18.75
CA ASN A 10 -18.91 8.92 19.11
C ASN A 10 -18.59 7.85 18.05
N LEU A 11 -17.98 8.23 16.91
CA LEU A 11 -17.56 7.31 15.88
C LEU A 11 -16.27 6.59 16.29
N SER A 12 -16.16 5.30 15.93
CA SER A 12 -14.89 4.58 16.05
C SER A 12 -13.81 5.21 15.15
N GLY A 13 -12.53 4.93 15.42
CA GLY A 13 -11.43 5.44 14.60
C GLY A 13 -11.60 5.13 13.12
N GLY A 14 -11.94 3.89 12.77
CA GLY A 14 -12.22 3.50 11.40
C GLY A 14 -13.44 4.18 10.77
N GLN A 15 -14.50 4.45 11.56
CA GLN A 15 -15.66 5.21 11.07
C GLN A 15 -15.29 6.66 10.80
N LYS A 16 -14.54 7.31 11.71
CA LYS A 16 -14.02 8.68 11.51
C LYS A 16 -13.20 8.77 10.24
N GLN A 17 -12.35 7.79 10.00
CA GLN A 17 -11.49 7.76 8.82
C GLN A 17 -12.30 7.62 7.52
N ARG A 18 -13.30 6.73 7.49
CA ARG A 18 -14.21 6.61 6.34
C ARG A 18 -14.99 7.90 6.05
N VAL A 19 -15.42 8.62 7.10
CA VAL A 19 -16.08 9.92 6.94
C VAL A 19 -15.11 10.97 6.39
N ALA A 20 -13.86 11.02 6.88
CA ALA A 20 -12.85 11.95 6.37
C ALA A 20 -12.53 11.68 4.90
N ILE A 21 -12.38 10.41 4.51
CA ILE A 21 -12.17 10.00 3.12
C ILE A 21 -13.37 10.41 2.25
N ALA A 22 -14.60 10.16 2.71
CA ALA A 22 -15.81 10.56 1.98
C ALA A 22 -15.88 12.08 1.77
N GLY A 23 -15.48 12.88 2.79
CA GLY A 23 -15.37 14.34 2.69
C GLY A 23 -14.35 14.79 1.65
N ALA A 24 -13.16 14.17 1.65
CA ALA A 24 -12.12 14.46 0.66
C ALA A 24 -12.56 14.12 -0.77
N LEU A 25 -13.26 12.99 -0.95
CA LEU A 25 -13.81 12.59 -2.24
C LEU A 25 -14.90 13.52 -2.75
N ALA A 26 -15.73 14.06 -1.86
CA ALA A 26 -16.80 15.01 -2.21
C ALA A 26 -16.26 16.35 -2.75
N MET A 27 -14.97 16.66 -2.54
CA MET A 27 -14.33 17.85 -3.13
C MET A 27 -13.96 17.68 -4.61
N GLU A 28 -14.05 16.46 -5.16
CA GLU A 28 -13.79 16.12 -6.57
C GLU A 28 -12.43 16.55 -7.11
N THR A 29 -11.43 16.72 -6.23
CA THR A 29 -10.07 17.17 -6.59
C THR A 29 -9.39 16.19 -7.56
N GLU A 30 -8.48 16.69 -8.39
CA GLU A 30 -7.68 15.86 -9.29
C GLU A 30 -6.57 15.10 -8.56
N LEU A 31 -6.06 15.68 -7.46
CA LEU A 31 -5.04 15.11 -6.61
C LEU A 31 -5.62 14.80 -5.23
N ILE A 32 -5.39 13.59 -4.74
CA ILE A 32 -5.79 13.14 -3.41
C ILE A 32 -4.56 12.60 -2.69
N ILE A 33 -4.35 13.03 -1.45
CA ILE A 33 -3.27 12.54 -0.61
C ILE A 33 -3.88 11.73 0.55
N PHE A 34 -3.47 10.48 0.65
CA PHE A 34 -3.79 9.59 1.77
C PHE A 34 -2.58 9.49 2.69
N ASP A 35 -2.67 10.06 3.87
CA ASP A 35 -1.62 10.00 4.88
C ASP A 35 -2.03 9.01 5.96
N GLU A 36 -1.33 7.85 6.01
CA GLU A 36 -1.59 6.75 6.96
C GLU A 36 -3.08 6.32 7.02
N SER A 37 -3.78 6.37 5.89
CA SER A 37 -5.25 6.24 5.84
C SER A 37 -5.80 4.87 6.24
N THR A 38 -4.95 3.88 6.41
CA THR A 38 -5.34 2.50 6.78
C THR A 38 -4.87 2.09 8.17
N SER A 39 -4.06 2.92 8.85
CA SER A 39 -3.41 2.59 10.12
C SER A 39 -4.37 2.25 11.28
N MET A 40 -5.60 2.77 11.24
CA MET A 40 -6.63 2.51 12.26
C MET A 40 -7.73 1.55 11.81
N LEU A 41 -7.53 0.88 10.66
CA LEU A 41 -8.52 -0.03 10.10
C LEU A 41 -8.16 -1.48 10.39
N ASP A 42 -9.19 -2.30 10.50
CA ASP A 42 -9.05 -3.74 10.46
C ASP A 42 -8.66 -4.23 9.04
N PRO A 43 -8.19 -5.46 8.85
CA PRO A 43 -7.78 -5.96 7.53
C PRO A 43 -8.86 -5.84 6.46
N LYS A 44 -10.14 -5.97 6.84
CA LYS A 44 -11.25 -5.79 5.92
C LYS A 44 -11.39 -4.33 5.49
N GLY A 45 -11.32 -3.40 6.43
CA GLY A 45 -11.35 -1.96 6.15
C GLY A 45 -10.18 -1.50 5.28
N THR A 46 -8.98 -2.00 5.56
CA THR A 46 -7.78 -1.75 4.73
C THR A 46 -8.01 -2.20 3.29
N LYS A 47 -8.55 -3.41 3.10
CA LYS A 47 -8.86 -3.92 1.75
C LYS A 47 -9.90 -3.06 1.04
N GLU A 48 -10.96 -2.61 1.73
CA GLU A 48 -11.98 -1.73 1.17
C GLU A 48 -11.38 -0.39 0.71
N ILE A 49 -10.49 0.21 1.50
CA ILE A 49 -9.80 1.47 1.13
C ILE A 49 -8.87 1.26 -0.07
N ASN A 50 -8.08 0.19 -0.09
CA ASN A 50 -7.20 -0.11 -1.21
C ASN A 50 -7.98 -0.34 -2.51
N GLN A 51 -9.12 -1.02 -2.46
CA GLN A 51 -10.03 -1.16 -3.60
C GLN A 51 -10.61 0.18 -4.07
N MET A 52 -10.92 1.07 -3.14
CA MET A 52 -11.40 2.42 -3.47
C MET A 52 -10.28 3.24 -4.13
N ILE A 53 -9.06 3.22 -3.60
CA ILE A 53 -7.88 3.87 -4.20
C ILE A 53 -7.67 3.37 -5.63
N TYR A 54 -7.75 2.06 -5.83
CA TYR A 54 -7.64 1.46 -7.16
C TYR A 54 -8.69 2.00 -8.14
N LYS A 55 -9.96 2.11 -7.71
CA LYS A 55 -11.03 2.67 -8.53
C LYS A 55 -10.83 4.15 -8.85
N LEU A 56 -10.45 4.96 -7.86
CA LEU A 56 -10.16 6.38 -8.04
C LEU A 56 -9.07 6.61 -9.10
N LYS A 57 -8.01 5.80 -9.04
CA LYS A 57 -6.92 5.85 -9.99
C LYS A 57 -7.35 5.41 -11.39
N ASN A 58 -7.94 4.22 -11.53
CA ASN A 58 -8.12 3.58 -12.83
C ASN A 58 -9.44 3.93 -13.52
N GLU A 59 -10.51 4.22 -12.77
CA GLU A 59 -11.83 4.53 -13.34
C GLU A 59 -12.07 6.05 -13.41
N LEU A 60 -11.53 6.83 -12.45
CA LEU A 60 -11.75 8.26 -12.37
C LEU A 60 -10.50 9.10 -12.73
N ASN A 61 -9.40 8.45 -13.16
CA ASN A 61 -8.13 9.08 -13.56
C ASN A 61 -7.59 10.09 -12.53
N LYS A 62 -7.79 9.84 -11.24
CA LYS A 62 -7.27 10.70 -10.17
C LYS A 62 -5.79 10.43 -9.95
N THR A 63 -5.03 11.47 -9.64
CA THR A 63 -3.68 11.34 -9.12
C THR A 63 -3.74 11.08 -7.62
N ILE A 64 -3.06 10.01 -7.17
CA ILE A 64 -3.11 9.60 -5.77
C ILE A 64 -1.69 9.52 -5.22
N ILE A 65 -1.50 10.14 -4.05
CA ILE A 65 -0.29 9.98 -3.25
C ILE A 65 -0.70 9.28 -1.96
N THR A 66 -0.10 8.12 -1.70
CA THR A 66 -0.29 7.41 -0.43
C THR A 66 1.01 7.46 0.38
N ILE A 67 0.93 7.98 1.60
CA ILE A 67 2.01 7.96 2.58
C ILE A 67 1.68 6.83 3.54
N THR A 68 2.57 5.85 3.63
CA THR A 68 2.36 4.66 4.44
C THR A 68 3.69 4.01 4.82
N HIS A 69 3.72 3.31 5.94
CA HIS A 69 4.80 2.40 6.31
C HIS A 69 4.46 0.94 5.97
N ASN A 70 3.27 0.68 5.45
CA ASN A 70 2.84 -0.64 5.01
C ASN A 70 3.30 -0.92 3.58
N VAL A 71 4.32 -1.74 3.43
CA VAL A 71 4.91 -2.08 2.13
C VAL A 71 3.92 -2.81 1.21
N GLU A 72 2.93 -3.52 1.75
CA GLU A 72 1.88 -4.18 0.96
C GLU A 72 1.04 -3.17 0.17
N GLU A 73 0.82 -1.97 0.73
CA GLU A 73 0.08 -0.90 0.02
C GLU A 73 0.88 -0.33 -1.14
N ALA A 74 2.21 -0.35 -1.07
CA ALA A 74 3.09 0.13 -2.13
C ALA A 74 3.04 -0.77 -3.39
N VAL A 75 2.61 -2.02 -3.26
CA VAL A 75 2.54 -3.00 -4.37
C VAL A 75 1.63 -2.52 -5.50
N ILE A 76 0.52 -1.83 -5.18
CA ILE A 76 -0.47 -1.37 -6.16
C ILE A 76 -0.15 0.01 -6.77
N ALA A 77 0.94 0.65 -6.36
CA ALA A 77 1.35 1.95 -6.87
C ALA A 77 2.02 1.84 -8.26
N ASP A 78 2.02 2.93 -9.03
CA ASP A 78 2.81 3.02 -10.27
C ASP A 78 4.27 3.34 -9.98
N ARG A 79 4.52 4.09 -8.90
CA ARG A 79 5.84 4.54 -8.46
C ARG A 79 5.91 4.53 -6.94
N VAL A 80 7.02 4.08 -6.43
CA VAL A 80 7.30 4.06 -4.99
C VAL A 80 8.53 4.91 -4.72
N ILE A 81 8.42 5.77 -3.72
CA ILE A 81 9.52 6.58 -3.21
C ILE A 81 9.73 6.20 -1.75
N VAL A 82 10.93 5.78 -1.40
CA VAL A 82 11.29 5.47 0.00
C VAL A 82 12.08 6.63 0.58
N LEU A 83 11.57 7.15 1.70
CA LEU A 83 12.21 8.22 2.45
C LEU A 83 12.84 7.65 3.71
N ASN A 84 14.10 8.03 3.97
CA ASN A 84 14.79 7.73 5.21
C ASN A 84 15.60 8.95 5.67
N ASN A 85 15.41 9.38 6.91
CA ASN A 85 16.06 10.57 7.50
C ASN A 85 15.99 11.82 6.60
N GLY A 86 14.81 12.10 6.01
CA GLY A 86 14.57 13.25 5.16
C GLY A 86 15.20 13.19 3.77
N LYS A 87 15.71 12.03 3.35
CA LYS A 87 16.31 11.82 2.03
C LYS A 87 15.57 10.73 1.28
N ILE A 88 15.47 10.89 -0.04
CA ILE A 88 15.03 9.82 -0.93
C ILE A 88 16.17 8.80 -1.02
N VAL A 89 15.90 7.57 -0.60
CA VAL A 89 16.87 6.46 -0.66
C VAL A 89 16.56 5.48 -1.78
N LEU A 90 15.28 5.35 -2.17
CA LEU A 90 14.84 4.57 -3.33
C LEU A 90 13.73 5.33 -4.06
N ASP A 91 13.69 5.18 -5.37
CA ASP A 91 12.66 5.76 -6.24
C ASP A 91 12.52 4.90 -7.50
N GLY A 92 11.32 4.45 -7.79
CA GLY A 92 11.10 3.65 -8.98
C GLY A 92 9.81 2.83 -8.99
N ASN A 93 9.77 1.86 -9.90
CA ASN A 93 8.69 0.91 -10.00
C ASN A 93 8.64 0.01 -8.75
N PRO A 94 7.45 -0.33 -8.21
CA PRO A 94 7.31 -1.19 -7.03
C PRO A 94 8.13 -2.49 -7.10
N LYS A 95 8.09 -3.20 -8.22
CA LYS A 95 8.85 -4.46 -8.39
C LYS A 95 10.35 -4.30 -8.18
N ASN A 96 10.91 -3.13 -8.52
CA ASN A 96 12.33 -2.86 -8.34
C ASN A 96 12.63 -2.38 -6.92
N VAL A 97 11.86 -1.40 -6.44
CA VAL A 97 12.05 -0.81 -5.10
C VAL A 97 11.86 -1.84 -4.00
N LEU A 98 10.82 -2.67 -4.09
CA LEU A 98 10.48 -3.64 -3.06
C LEU A 98 11.42 -4.87 -3.01
N LYS A 99 12.34 -5.01 -3.97
CA LYS A 99 13.42 -6.00 -3.96
C LYS A 99 14.64 -5.56 -3.16
N GLU A 100 14.78 -4.26 -2.90
CA GLU A 100 15.94 -3.67 -2.21
C GLU A 100 15.86 -3.88 -0.68
N LYS A 101 15.86 -5.16 -0.27
CA LYS A 101 15.63 -5.63 1.08
C LYS A 101 16.47 -4.87 2.13
N SER A 102 17.78 -4.76 1.91
CA SER A 102 18.69 -4.09 2.84
C SER A 102 18.38 -2.61 3.06
N VAL A 103 17.93 -1.91 2.03
CA VAL A 103 17.58 -0.48 2.12
C VAL A 103 16.22 -0.30 2.82
N LEU A 104 15.27 -1.19 2.54
CA LEU A 104 13.95 -1.17 3.21
C LEU A 104 14.10 -1.46 4.71
N GLU A 105 14.86 -2.49 5.09
CA GLU A 105 15.16 -2.82 6.50
C GLU A 105 15.90 -1.68 7.22
N ALA A 106 16.93 -1.10 6.58
CA ALA A 106 17.64 0.07 7.11
C ALA A 106 16.73 1.30 7.26
N SER A 107 15.63 1.34 6.52
CA SER A 107 14.59 2.39 6.61
C SER A 107 13.49 2.05 7.63
N GLY A 108 13.60 0.94 8.36
CA GLY A 108 12.63 0.50 9.36
C GLY A 108 11.33 -0.05 8.79
N LEU A 109 11.31 -0.43 7.51
CA LEU A 109 10.13 -0.97 6.84
C LEU A 109 10.10 -2.50 6.97
N LYS A 110 8.90 -3.05 7.23
CA LYS A 110 8.68 -4.49 7.18
C LYS A 110 8.74 -4.96 5.73
N LEU A 111 9.42 -6.05 5.48
CA LEU A 111 9.48 -6.64 4.14
C LEU A 111 8.16 -7.35 3.77
N LEU A 112 7.97 -7.56 2.48
CA LEU A 112 6.89 -8.43 1.99
C LEU A 112 7.19 -9.88 2.36
N ASP A 113 6.17 -10.60 2.84
CA ASP A 113 6.31 -12.00 3.27
C ASP A 113 6.81 -12.92 2.11
N CYS A 114 6.51 -12.58 0.86
CA CYS A 114 7.02 -13.31 -0.30
C CYS A 114 8.55 -13.22 -0.46
N LEU A 115 9.21 -12.18 0.07
CA LEU A 115 10.68 -12.05 0.01
C LEU A 115 11.40 -13.08 0.85
N ASP A 116 10.86 -13.43 2.00
CA ASP A 116 11.43 -14.46 2.87
C ASP A 116 11.34 -15.83 2.19
N LEU A 117 10.21 -16.12 1.53
CA LEU A 117 10.04 -17.33 0.75
C LEU A 117 10.99 -17.39 -0.45
N ILE A 118 11.19 -16.26 -1.15
CA ILE A 118 12.15 -16.17 -2.26
C ILE A 118 13.58 -16.42 -1.75
N ASP A 119 13.95 -15.88 -0.59
CA ASP A 119 15.29 -16.09 -0.01
C ASP A 119 15.50 -17.54 0.43
N GLU A 120 14.50 -18.19 1.01
CA GLU A 120 14.55 -19.62 1.31
C GLU A 120 14.76 -20.47 0.04
N LEU A 121 14.06 -20.11 -1.05
CA LEU A 121 14.21 -20.76 -2.34
C LEU A 121 15.62 -20.54 -2.94
N LYS A 122 16.23 -19.38 -2.74
CA LYS A 122 17.61 -19.10 -3.18
C LYS A 122 18.64 -20.01 -2.54
N ASN A 123 18.40 -20.43 -1.33
CA ASN A 123 19.31 -21.28 -0.56
C ASN A 123 19.14 -22.80 -0.84
N LYS A 124 18.13 -23.19 -1.62
CA LYS A 124 17.88 -24.58 -1.99
C LYS A 124 18.06 -24.80 -3.50
N THR A 125 18.51 -25.97 -3.89
CA THR A 125 18.70 -26.33 -5.30
C THR A 125 17.39 -26.87 -5.89
N TYR A 126 16.68 -26.04 -6.67
CA TYR A 126 15.49 -26.45 -7.39
C TYR A 126 15.69 -26.27 -8.89
N ASN A 127 15.14 -27.19 -9.67
CA ASN A 127 14.95 -26.99 -11.11
C ASN A 127 13.89 -25.88 -11.31
N ASN A 128 14.17 -24.88 -12.19
CA ASN A 128 13.28 -23.76 -12.50
C ASN A 128 13.13 -22.67 -11.41
N LYS A 129 14.16 -22.42 -10.63
CA LYS A 129 14.20 -21.40 -9.58
C LYS A 129 13.72 -20.03 -10.06
N GLU A 130 14.23 -19.52 -11.19
CA GLU A 130 13.84 -18.23 -11.76
C GLU A 130 12.34 -18.14 -12.06
N LYS A 131 11.75 -19.20 -12.58
CA LYS A 131 10.30 -19.24 -12.86
C LYS A 131 9.45 -19.23 -11.59
N ILE A 132 9.95 -19.83 -10.51
CA ILE A 132 9.25 -19.83 -9.21
C ILE A 132 9.33 -18.46 -8.59
N GLU A 133 10.49 -17.79 -8.63
CA GLU A 133 10.65 -16.43 -8.16
C GLU A 133 9.72 -15.47 -8.93
N GLU A 134 9.68 -15.57 -10.25
CA GLU A 134 8.81 -14.76 -11.10
C GLU A 134 7.33 -14.98 -10.77
N ALA A 135 6.92 -16.24 -10.60
CA ALA A 135 5.54 -16.59 -10.23
C ALA A 135 5.14 -16.03 -8.85
N LEU A 136 6.03 -16.06 -7.85
CA LEU A 136 5.79 -15.48 -6.54
C LEU A 136 5.63 -13.96 -6.61
N TRP A 137 6.49 -13.28 -7.38
CA TRP A 137 6.35 -11.86 -7.65
C TRP A 137 5.03 -11.54 -8.36
N GLU A 138 4.67 -12.31 -9.39
CA GLU A 138 3.40 -12.10 -10.07
C GLU A 138 2.18 -12.29 -9.15
N LEU A 139 2.21 -13.29 -8.27
CA LEU A 139 1.13 -13.49 -7.30
C LEU A 139 0.99 -12.31 -6.33
N THR A 140 2.10 -11.73 -5.89
CA THR A 140 2.11 -10.55 -5.01
C THR A 140 1.48 -9.33 -5.68
N PHE A 141 1.66 -9.17 -7.00
CA PHE A 141 1.15 -8.01 -7.77
C PHE A 141 -0.20 -8.28 -8.49
N LYS A 142 -0.80 -9.45 -8.32
CA LYS A 142 -2.11 -9.81 -8.90
C LYS A 142 -3.30 -9.58 -7.95
N MET A 143 -3.15 -8.74 -6.94
CA MET A 143 -4.27 -8.39 -6.04
C MET A 143 -5.26 -7.41 -6.69
#